data_3dd99c4fa4314a3849f139d62784bf9c
#
_entry.id   3dd99c4fa4314a3849f139d62784bf9c
#
_cell.length_a   1.000
_cell.length_b   1.000
_cell.length_c   1.000
_cell.angle_alpha   90.00
_cell.angle_beta   90.00
_cell.angle_gamma   90.00
#
_symmetry.space_group_name_H-M   'P 1'
#
loop_
_entity.id
_entity.type
_entity.pdbx_description
1 polymer ?
#
loop_
_entity_poly.entity_id
_entity_poly.type
_entity_poly.pdbx_seq_one_letter_code
_entity_poly.pdbx_strand_id
1 'polypeptide(L)'
;MGFLKKVFQAATTATQPEVRTVVFDQDWQDTMEMLRTEFAGKKSQTSVHIDVPDALCEDISTAIDSHEPSARVPYSDSKVPINNVGESFRQEDLRELCGNAAGEDMPWLSGFLMPEILNPYDKYAVGIHAITISSTPEPSTKKFTVAQVGYMDKESAKKVHKKILNLLGKDQYVPLLIRMTGGTKEKPNYGAFPYVMTDKIKFE
;
A
#
# COMPACT_ATOMS: atom_id res chain seq x y z
N MET A 1 13.35 18.34 -62.68
CA MET A 1 12.81 19.18 -61.60
C MET A 1 12.21 18.29 -60.53
N GLY A 2 12.98 18.03 -59.49
CA GLY A 2 12.54 17.15 -58.39
C GLY A 2 12.14 18.00 -57.18
N PHE A 3 10.88 17.91 -56.79
CA PHE A 3 10.35 18.53 -55.58
C PHE A 3 10.70 17.69 -54.34
N LEU A 4 11.65 18.12 -53.54
CA LEU A 4 11.93 17.59 -52.22
C LEU A 4 10.82 18.04 -51.26
N LYS A 5 9.90 17.14 -50.92
CA LYS A 5 8.99 17.32 -49.78
C LYS A 5 9.81 17.21 -48.48
N LYS A 6 10.05 18.33 -47.81
CA LYS A 6 10.50 18.36 -46.42
C LYS A 6 9.34 17.88 -45.56
N VAL A 7 9.44 16.65 -45.04
CA VAL A 7 8.59 16.16 -43.96
C VAL A 7 9.09 16.81 -42.67
N PHE A 8 8.38 17.80 -42.19
CA PHE A 8 8.53 18.27 -40.79
C PHE A 8 8.01 17.20 -39.86
N GLN A 9 8.87 16.38 -39.28
CA GLN A 9 8.56 15.64 -38.08
C GLN A 9 8.47 16.65 -36.94
N ALA A 10 7.23 16.98 -36.53
CA ALA A 10 7.00 17.60 -35.27
C ALA A 10 7.37 16.57 -34.18
N ALA A 11 8.52 16.77 -33.54
CA ALA A 11 8.86 16.05 -32.33
C ALA A 11 7.83 16.48 -31.27
N THR A 12 6.82 15.64 -31.06
CA THR A 12 5.99 15.71 -29.87
C THR A 12 6.89 15.37 -28.69
N THR A 13 7.39 16.40 -28.00
CA THR A 13 7.95 16.25 -26.66
C THR A 13 6.83 15.68 -25.79
N ALA A 14 6.86 14.36 -25.58
CA ALA A 14 6.04 13.73 -24.57
C ALA A 14 6.46 14.35 -23.24
N THR A 15 5.62 15.23 -22.71
CA THR A 15 5.76 15.75 -21.35
C THR A 15 5.74 14.52 -20.42
N GLN A 16 6.80 14.35 -19.64
CA GLN A 16 6.81 13.30 -18.63
C GLN A 16 5.61 13.49 -17.71
N PRO A 17 4.94 12.41 -17.28
CA PRO A 17 3.83 12.50 -16.37
C PRO A 17 4.27 13.22 -15.09
N GLU A 18 3.46 14.19 -14.66
CA GLU A 18 3.68 14.89 -13.41
C GLU A 18 3.47 13.89 -12.25
N VAL A 19 4.49 13.74 -11.40
CA VAL A 19 4.39 12.91 -10.20
C VAL A 19 4.13 13.83 -9.01
N ARG A 20 3.04 13.62 -8.30
CA ARG A 20 2.71 14.31 -7.04
C ARG A 20 2.99 13.36 -5.88
N THR A 21 3.74 13.82 -4.89
CA THR A 21 3.99 13.08 -3.65
C THR A 21 3.03 13.57 -2.58
N VAL A 22 2.36 12.64 -1.91
CA VAL A 22 1.45 12.89 -0.79
C VAL A 22 1.93 12.08 0.40
N VAL A 23 2.09 12.73 1.56
CA VAL A 23 2.45 12.05 2.80
C VAL A 23 1.21 11.37 3.39
N PHE A 24 1.35 10.13 3.80
CA PHE A 24 0.27 9.38 4.45
C PHE A 24 0.22 9.72 5.95
N ASP A 25 -0.46 10.82 6.28
CA ASP A 25 -0.66 11.34 7.62
C ASP A 25 -2.14 11.66 7.89
N GLN A 26 -2.42 12.34 9.01
CA GLN A 26 -3.80 12.69 9.39
C GLN A 26 -4.49 13.61 8.36
N ASP A 27 -3.74 14.45 7.62
CA ASP A 27 -4.28 15.40 6.65
C ASP A 27 -4.36 14.78 5.23
N TRP A 28 -3.96 13.52 5.10
CA TRP A 28 -3.91 12.79 3.83
C TRP A 28 -5.26 12.82 3.08
N GLN A 29 -6.38 12.67 3.80
CA GLN A 29 -7.71 12.64 3.18
C GLN A 29 -8.05 13.96 2.49
N ASP A 30 -7.78 15.08 3.14
CA ASP A 30 -8.06 16.42 2.60
C ASP A 30 -7.18 16.69 1.38
N THR A 31 -5.90 16.29 1.44
CA THR A 31 -4.97 16.38 0.32
C THR A 31 -5.44 15.55 -0.87
N MET A 32 -5.89 14.31 -0.65
CA MET A 32 -6.39 13.43 -1.70
C MET A 32 -7.71 13.93 -2.31
N GLU A 33 -8.62 14.52 -1.52
CA GLU A 33 -9.86 15.10 -2.04
C GLU A 33 -9.57 16.38 -2.86
N MET A 34 -8.60 17.18 -2.45
CA MET A 34 -8.12 18.32 -3.25
C MET A 34 -7.58 17.85 -4.60
N LEU A 35 -6.71 16.83 -4.63
CA LEU A 35 -6.15 16.23 -5.85
C LEU A 35 -7.27 15.66 -6.74
N ARG A 36 -8.25 14.97 -6.16
CA ARG A 36 -9.41 14.45 -6.88
C ARG A 36 -10.17 15.55 -7.59
N THR A 37 -10.37 16.70 -6.92
CA THR A 37 -11.03 17.86 -7.51
C THR A 37 -10.19 18.49 -8.61
N GLU A 38 -8.87 18.62 -8.39
CA GLU A 38 -7.93 19.16 -9.38
C GLU A 38 -7.88 18.31 -10.66
N PHE A 39 -7.93 16.97 -10.53
CA PHE A 39 -7.85 16.05 -11.66
C PHE A 39 -9.20 15.70 -12.29
N ALA A 40 -10.31 16.16 -11.71
CA ALA A 40 -11.63 15.92 -12.26
C ALA A 40 -11.73 16.41 -13.72
N GLY A 41 -12.01 15.49 -14.65
CA GLY A 41 -12.12 15.76 -16.07
C GLY A 41 -10.81 15.96 -16.85
N LYS A 42 -9.65 15.92 -16.20
CA LYS A 42 -8.34 15.95 -16.87
C LYS A 42 -7.96 14.53 -17.28
N LYS A 43 -7.67 14.31 -18.58
CA LYS A 43 -7.04 13.09 -19.08
C LYS A 43 -5.52 13.10 -18.80
N SER A 44 -5.07 13.69 -17.69
CA SER A 44 -3.64 13.82 -17.43
C SER A 44 -3.09 12.51 -16.89
N GLN A 45 -1.90 12.13 -17.34
CA GLN A 45 -1.10 11.03 -16.83
C GLN A 45 -0.40 11.43 -15.53
N THR A 46 -1.12 12.03 -14.59
CA THR A 46 -0.54 12.37 -13.29
C THR A 46 -0.55 11.13 -12.41
N SER A 47 0.61 10.71 -11.95
CA SER A 47 0.74 9.66 -10.94
C SER A 47 0.86 10.30 -9.57
N VAL A 48 0.18 9.73 -8.57
CA VAL A 48 0.32 10.13 -7.17
C VAL A 48 1.19 9.09 -6.48
N HIS A 49 2.32 9.55 -5.96
CA HIS A 49 3.16 8.76 -5.07
C HIS A 49 2.76 9.04 -3.63
N ILE A 50 2.51 7.98 -2.86
CA ILE A 50 2.17 8.10 -1.45
C ILE A 50 3.41 7.77 -0.63
N ASP A 51 3.89 8.75 0.10
CA ASP A 51 5.03 8.62 1.00
C ASP A 51 4.52 8.25 2.40
N VAL A 52 5.00 7.13 2.92
CA VAL A 52 4.63 6.62 4.25
C VAL A 52 5.76 6.94 5.21
N PRO A 53 5.51 7.78 6.23
CA PRO A 53 6.56 8.17 7.17
C PRO A 53 7.18 6.98 7.92
N ASP A 54 8.50 6.95 8.03
CA ASP A 54 9.24 5.92 8.77
C ASP A 54 8.74 5.78 10.22
N ALA A 55 8.38 6.89 10.87
CA ALA A 55 7.81 6.88 12.21
C ALA A 55 6.48 6.11 12.29
N LEU A 56 5.64 6.16 11.25
CA LEU A 56 4.42 5.37 11.19
C LEU A 56 4.74 3.88 11.02
N CYS A 57 5.71 3.56 10.15
CA CYS A 57 6.16 2.18 9.95
C CYS A 57 6.72 1.58 11.25
N GLU A 58 7.48 2.38 12.02
CA GLU A 58 8.02 1.98 13.32
C GLU A 58 6.90 1.77 14.36
N ASP A 59 5.92 2.69 14.46
CA ASP A 59 4.78 2.56 15.37
C ASP A 59 3.99 1.28 15.10
N ILE A 60 3.70 0.98 13.82
CA ILE A 60 2.96 -0.22 13.43
C ILE A 60 3.75 -1.50 13.74
N SER A 61 5.02 -1.54 13.35
CA SER A 61 5.87 -2.71 13.59
C SER A 61 6.04 -2.96 15.10
N THR A 62 6.28 -1.90 15.87
CA THR A 62 6.43 -1.99 17.33
C THR A 62 5.15 -2.51 18.00
N ALA A 63 3.98 -2.00 17.61
CA ALA A 63 2.71 -2.45 18.19
C ALA A 63 2.44 -3.93 17.91
N ILE A 64 2.81 -4.43 16.72
CA ILE A 64 2.67 -5.84 16.36
C ILE A 64 3.68 -6.72 17.11
N ASP A 65 4.94 -6.30 17.20
CA ASP A 65 6.01 -7.08 17.84
C ASP A 65 5.84 -7.12 19.36
N SER A 66 5.41 -6.02 19.98
CA SER A 66 5.16 -5.94 21.42
C SER A 66 3.83 -6.52 21.86
N HIS A 67 2.89 -6.74 20.93
CA HIS A 67 1.50 -7.09 21.21
C HIS A 67 0.76 -6.03 22.05
N GLU A 68 1.14 -4.76 21.92
CA GLU A 68 0.56 -3.65 22.69
C GLU A 68 0.04 -2.52 21.79
N PRO A 69 -1.11 -1.91 22.12
CA PRO A 69 -1.60 -0.77 21.39
C PRO A 69 -0.79 0.49 21.69
N SER A 70 -0.72 1.39 20.69
CA SER A 70 -0.24 2.77 20.88
C SER A 70 -1.37 3.77 20.60
N ALA A 71 -1.08 5.06 20.78
CA ALA A 71 -2.05 6.10 20.46
C ALA A 71 -2.45 6.09 18.98
N ARG A 72 -1.49 5.78 18.08
CA ARG A 72 -1.68 5.75 16.63
C ARG A 72 -2.04 4.37 16.09
N VAL A 73 -1.74 3.30 16.82
CA VAL A 73 -1.96 1.93 16.37
C VAL A 73 -2.84 1.19 17.39
N PRO A 74 -4.15 1.12 17.17
CA PRO A 74 -5.10 0.47 18.09
C PRO A 74 -5.00 -1.06 17.96
N TYR A 75 -3.87 -1.63 18.34
CA TYR A 75 -3.61 -3.07 18.28
C TYR A 75 -4.50 -3.87 19.23
N SER A 76 -4.87 -5.06 18.81
CA SER A 76 -5.43 -6.12 19.67
C SER A 76 -5.04 -7.50 19.09
N ASP A 77 -5.05 -8.54 19.91
CA ASP A 77 -4.76 -9.93 19.47
C ASP A 77 -5.86 -10.54 18.59
N SER A 78 -6.85 -9.77 18.20
CA SER A 78 -7.89 -10.16 17.25
C SER A 78 -7.27 -10.41 15.87
N LYS A 79 -7.18 -11.68 15.46
CA LYS A 79 -6.68 -12.08 14.14
C LYS A 79 -7.85 -12.28 13.18
N VAL A 80 -8.34 -11.20 12.58
CA VAL A 80 -9.41 -11.28 11.60
C VAL A 80 -8.82 -11.42 10.19
N PRO A 81 -8.92 -12.60 9.55
CA PRO A 81 -8.42 -12.77 8.19
C PRO A 81 -9.22 -11.91 7.22
N ILE A 82 -8.54 -11.29 6.28
CA ILE A 82 -9.16 -10.58 5.17
C ILE A 82 -8.73 -11.19 3.85
N ASN A 83 -9.65 -11.19 2.89
CA ASN A 83 -9.37 -11.72 1.58
C ASN A 83 -8.54 -10.71 0.78
N ASN A 84 -7.34 -11.13 0.35
CA ASN A 84 -6.44 -10.36 -0.50
C ASN A 84 -6.69 -10.71 -1.97
N VAL A 85 -6.81 -9.70 -2.81
CA VAL A 85 -7.00 -9.84 -4.24
C VAL A 85 -5.96 -9.01 -5.01
N GLY A 86 -5.67 -9.42 -6.24
CA GLY A 86 -4.73 -8.69 -7.10
C GLY A 86 -3.26 -9.05 -6.91
N GLU A 87 -2.93 -10.05 -6.11
CA GLU A 87 -1.56 -10.53 -5.90
C GLU A 87 -0.84 -10.94 -7.20
N SER A 88 -1.60 -11.44 -8.18
CA SER A 88 -1.06 -11.83 -9.48
C SER A 88 -0.39 -10.68 -10.24
N PHE A 89 -0.78 -9.46 -9.97
CA PHE A 89 -0.20 -8.24 -10.55
C PHE A 89 0.97 -7.68 -9.74
N ARG A 90 1.28 -8.28 -8.58
CA ARG A 90 2.28 -7.82 -7.59
C ARG A 90 3.41 -8.83 -7.36
N GLN A 91 3.59 -9.80 -8.26
CA GLN A 91 4.54 -10.91 -8.04
C GLN A 91 6.00 -10.44 -7.88
N GLU A 92 6.38 -9.35 -8.54
CA GLU A 92 7.71 -8.77 -8.40
C GLU A 92 7.90 -8.14 -7.03
N ASP A 93 6.97 -7.31 -6.60
CA ASP A 93 6.96 -6.67 -5.27
C ASP A 93 6.96 -7.73 -4.15
N LEU A 94 6.10 -8.76 -4.29
CA LEU A 94 6.02 -9.86 -3.33
C LEU A 94 7.32 -10.66 -3.24
N ARG A 95 7.98 -10.89 -4.37
CA ARG A 95 9.29 -11.55 -4.41
C ARG A 95 10.35 -10.72 -3.70
N GLU A 96 10.37 -9.41 -3.93
CA GLU A 96 11.31 -8.49 -3.28
C GLU A 96 11.11 -8.50 -1.76
N LEU A 97 9.85 -8.43 -1.29
CA LEU A 97 9.52 -8.51 0.14
C LEU A 97 9.98 -9.82 0.81
N CYS A 98 9.90 -10.94 0.09
CA CYS A 98 10.28 -12.24 0.61
C CYS A 98 11.79 -12.51 0.49
N GLY A 99 12.52 -11.77 -0.36
CA GLY A 99 13.93 -12.03 -0.63
C GLY A 99 14.17 -13.46 -1.14
N ASN A 100 15.02 -14.20 -0.43
CA ASN A 100 15.32 -15.60 -0.75
C ASN A 100 14.47 -16.63 0.03
N ALA A 101 13.50 -16.16 0.82
CA ALA A 101 12.65 -17.06 1.61
C ALA A 101 11.65 -17.80 0.71
N ALA A 102 11.36 -19.07 1.06
CA ALA A 102 10.42 -19.91 0.35
C ALA A 102 9.78 -20.96 1.28
N GLY A 103 8.55 -21.36 1.00
CA GLY A 103 7.87 -22.42 1.72
C GLY A 103 7.58 -22.08 3.19
N GLU A 104 8.11 -22.87 4.11
CA GLU A 104 7.92 -22.70 5.56
C GLU A 104 8.73 -21.55 6.15
N ASP A 105 9.82 -21.15 5.50
CA ASP A 105 10.70 -20.06 5.91
C ASP A 105 10.17 -18.67 5.53
N MET A 106 8.97 -18.62 4.95
CA MET A 106 8.35 -17.35 4.56
C MET A 106 8.12 -16.43 5.75
N PRO A 107 8.44 -15.12 5.62
CA PRO A 107 8.31 -14.18 6.72
C PRO A 107 6.85 -13.88 7.06
N TRP A 108 6.64 -13.50 8.31
CA TRP A 108 5.51 -12.71 8.73
C TRP A 108 5.91 -11.24 8.72
N LEU A 109 5.09 -10.40 8.10
CA LEU A 109 5.38 -8.99 7.93
C LEU A 109 4.34 -8.15 8.66
N SER A 110 4.78 -7.05 9.24
CA SER A 110 3.88 -5.99 9.70
C SER A 110 3.29 -5.26 8.50
N GLY A 111 2.14 -4.61 8.67
CA GLY A 111 1.50 -3.87 7.59
C GLY A 111 0.34 -3.03 8.06
N PHE A 112 -0.35 -2.40 7.11
CA PHE A 112 -1.51 -1.56 7.37
C PHE A 112 -2.46 -1.50 6.17
N LEU A 113 -3.69 -1.01 6.44
CA LEU A 113 -4.70 -0.74 5.42
C LEU A 113 -4.65 0.73 5.01
N MET A 114 -4.66 0.97 3.69
CA MET A 114 -4.71 2.32 3.12
C MET A 114 -5.87 2.43 2.12
N PRO A 115 -6.89 3.25 2.37
CA PRO A 115 -7.93 3.53 1.39
C PRO A 115 -7.36 4.28 0.17
N GLU A 116 -7.72 3.86 -1.02
CA GLU A 116 -7.30 4.51 -2.26
C GLU A 116 -8.42 5.41 -2.81
N ILE A 117 -8.53 6.62 -2.27
CA ILE A 117 -9.60 7.58 -2.64
C ILE A 117 -9.58 7.93 -4.14
N LEU A 118 -8.40 7.92 -4.77
CA LEU A 118 -8.23 8.22 -6.20
C LEU A 118 -8.31 7.00 -7.11
N ASN A 119 -8.64 5.80 -6.57
CA ASN A 119 -8.75 4.62 -7.39
C ASN A 119 -9.86 4.79 -8.46
N PRO A 120 -9.52 4.74 -9.77
CA PRO A 120 -10.49 5.03 -10.83
C PRO A 120 -11.52 3.92 -11.03
N TYR A 121 -11.27 2.73 -10.51
CA TYR A 121 -12.09 1.53 -10.71
C TYR A 121 -13.01 1.25 -9.54
N ASP A 122 -12.59 1.59 -8.31
CA ASP A 122 -13.39 1.37 -7.11
C ASP A 122 -13.14 2.47 -6.07
N LYS A 123 -14.15 3.29 -5.83
CA LYS A 123 -14.11 4.36 -4.82
C LYS A 123 -13.99 3.88 -3.38
N TYR A 124 -14.18 2.58 -3.15
CA TYR A 124 -14.03 1.94 -1.85
C TYR A 124 -12.77 1.09 -1.77
N ALA A 125 -11.89 1.17 -2.77
CA ALA A 125 -10.66 0.40 -2.77
C ALA A 125 -9.85 0.64 -1.48
N VAL A 126 -9.36 -0.47 -0.91
CA VAL A 126 -8.47 -0.45 0.26
C VAL A 126 -7.25 -1.30 -0.07
N GLY A 127 -6.12 -0.64 -0.22
CA GLY A 127 -4.82 -1.29 -0.43
C GLY A 127 -4.32 -1.96 0.84
N ILE A 128 -3.66 -3.10 0.67
CA ILE A 128 -2.97 -3.85 1.70
C ILE A 128 -1.48 -3.60 1.52
N HIS A 129 -0.84 -2.98 2.52
CA HIS A 129 0.57 -2.60 2.47
C HIS A 129 1.36 -3.38 3.50
N ALA A 130 2.48 -3.98 3.07
CA ALA A 130 3.46 -4.63 3.93
C ALA A 130 4.63 -3.69 4.21
N ILE A 131 5.20 -3.83 5.40
CA ILE A 131 6.38 -3.11 5.89
C ILE A 131 7.52 -4.11 6.02
N THR A 132 8.67 -3.79 5.43
CA THR A 132 9.93 -4.51 5.69
C THR A 132 10.97 -3.59 6.29
N ILE A 133 11.86 -4.16 7.09
CA ILE A 133 12.94 -3.43 7.73
C ILE A 133 14.26 -3.95 7.16
N SER A 134 15.02 -3.08 6.51
CA SER A 134 16.39 -3.38 6.13
C SER A 134 17.35 -2.79 7.17
N SER A 135 18.18 -3.64 7.77
CA SER A 135 19.32 -3.20 8.57
C SER A 135 20.49 -2.89 7.65
N THR A 136 20.87 -1.61 7.56
CA THR A 136 22.13 -1.22 6.93
C THR A 136 23.29 -1.47 7.92
N PRO A 137 24.52 -1.84 7.44
CA PRO A 137 25.67 -2.06 8.31
C PRO A 137 26.19 -0.81 9.03
N GLU A 138 25.77 0.38 8.62
CA GLU A 138 26.12 1.66 9.24
C GLU A 138 25.25 1.92 10.48
N PRO A 139 25.73 2.69 11.48
CA PRO A 139 25.15 2.64 12.80
C PRO A 139 23.67 3.06 12.83
N SER A 140 22.85 2.07 13.06
CA SER A 140 21.50 2.10 13.66
C SER A 140 20.38 2.90 12.97
N THR A 141 20.42 3.20 11.69
CA THR A 141 19.22 3.69 11.00
C THR A 141 18.44 2.51 10.40
N LYS A 142 17.32 2.17 11.02
CA LYS A 142 16.33 1.28 10.41
C LYS A 142 15.79 1.98 9.17
N LYS A 143 15.91 1.35 8.01
CA LYS A 143 15.25 1.81 6.79
C LYS A 143 14.00 0.97 6.56
N PHE A 144 12.86 1.62 6.56
CA PHE A 144 11.59 0.97 6.23
C PHE A 144 11.36 1.00 4.71
N THR A 145 10.79 -0.09 4.22
CA THR A 145 10.29 -0.18 2.84
C THR A 145 8.84 -0.62 2.92
N VAL A 146 7.97 0.12 2.24
CA VAL A 146 6.54 -0.17 2.16
C VAL A 146 6.21 -0.61 0.75
N ALA A 147 5.54 -1.75 0.61
CA ALA A 147 5.06 -2.23 -0.68
C ALA A 147 3.61 -2.68 -0.59
N GLN A 148 2.83 -2.36 -1.62
CA GLN A 148 1.47 -2.83 -1.74
C GLN A 148 1.45 -4.30 -2.19
N VAL A 149 0.84 -5.18 -1.39
CA VAL A 149 0.77 -6.62 -1.67
C VAL A 149 -0.54 -7.07 -2.32
N GLY A 150 -1.53 -6.18 -2.39
CA GLY A 150 -2.82 -6.41 -3.01
C GLY A 150 -3.88 -5.45 -2.51
N TYR A 151 -5.12 -5.88 -2.63
CA TYR A 151 -6.29 -5.14 -2.20
C TYR A 151 -7.19 -6.02 -1.35
N MET A 152 -7.91 -5.41 -0.43
CA MET A 152 -9.05 -6.04 0.20
C MET A 152 -10.12 -6.34 -0.85
N ASP A 153 -10.80 -7.49 -0.77
CA ASP A 153 -11.92 -7.76 -1.67
C ASP A 153 -13.00 -6.67 -1.57
N LYS A 154 -13.71 -6.46 -2.68
CA LYS A 154 -14.63 -5.34 -2.85
C LYS A 154 -15.75 -5.28 -1.82
N GLU A 155 -16.30 -6.42 -1.41
CA GLU A 155 -17.40 -6.48 -0.46
C GLU A 155 -16.93 -6.11 0.95
N SER A 156 -15.80 -6.64 1.37
CA SER A 156 -15.17 -6.31 2.66
C SER A 156 -14.71 -4.84 2.69
N ALA A 157 -14.06 -4.37 1.62
CA ALA A 157 -13.62 -2.99 1.50
C ALA A 157 -14.79 -2.02 1.65
N LYS A 158 -15.90 -2.23 0.95
CA LYS A 158 -17.10 -1.37 1.02
C LYS A 158 -17.68 -1.28 2.44
N LYS A 159 -17.66 -2.39 3.19
CA LYS A 159 -18.18 -2.41 4.58
C LYS A 159 -17.32 -1.59 5.55
N VAL A 160 -15.99 -1.59 5.36
CA VAL A 160 -15.06 -1.02 6.34
C VAL A 160 -14.44 0.30 5.94
N HIS A 161 -14.48 0.68 4.65
CA HIS A 161 -13.84 1.86 4.10
C HIS A 161 -14.09 3.13 4.93
N LYS A 162 -15.37 3.43 5.26
CA LYS A 162 -15.72 4.60 6.07
C LYS A 162 -15.14 4.53 7.49
N LYS A 163 -15.06 3.31 8.07
CA LYS A 163 -14.48 3.13 9.41
C LYS A 163 -12.99 3.38 9.40
N ILE A 164 -12.29 2.90 8.35
CA ILE A 164 -10.85 3.16 8.17
C ILE A 164 -10.60 4.66 8.02
N LEU A 165 -11.36 5.34 7.17
CA LEU A 165 -11.25 6.81 7.01
C LEU A 165 -11.48 7.56 8.34
N ASN A 166 -12.44 7.12 9.14
CA ASN A 166 -12.70 7.74 10.46
C ASN A 166 -11.56 7.50 11.47
N LEU A 167 -10.84 6.36 11.37
CA LEU A 167 -9.66 6.12 12.20
C LEU A 167 -8.49 6.99 11.74
N LEU A 168 -8.25 7.07 10.44
CA LEU A 168 -7.21 7.92 9.85
C LEU A 168 -7.41 9.40 10.22
N GLY A 169 -8.66 9.91 10.19
CA GLY A 169 -8.97 11.27 10.65
C GLY A 169 -8.72 11.53 12.13
N LYS A 170 -8.37 10.49 12.91
CA LYS A 170 -7.95 10.57 14.32
C LYS A 170 -6.48 10.21 14.50
N ASP A 171 -5.71 10.21 13.44
CA ASP A 171 -4.32 9.73 13.41
C ASP A 171 -4.18 8.28 13.92
N GLN A 172 -5.17 7.41 13.59
CA GLN A 172 -5.15 6.00 13.95
C GLN A 172 -5.12 5.12 12.70
N TYR A 173 -4.19 4.18 12.66
CA TYR A 173 -3.91 3.31 11.53
C TYR A 173 -4.27 1.86 11.85
N VAL A 174 -4.81 1.16 10.86
CA VAL A 174 -5.26 -0.23 11.02
C VAL A 174 -4.09 -1.18 10.84
N PRO A 175 -3.58 -1.81 11.90
CA PRO A 175 -2.43 -2.70 11.80
C PRO A 175 -2.79 -4.05 11.18
N LEU A 176 -1.87 -4.59 10.39
CA LEU A 176 -1.95 -5.91 9.79
C LEU A 176 -0.76 -6.76 10.19
N LEU A 177 -1.02 -8.04 10.43
CA LEU A 177 -0.02 -9.09 10.39
C LEU A 177 -0.21 -9.88 9.09
N ILE A 178 0.83 -9.97 8.26
CA ILE A 178 0.75 -10.54 6.92
C ILE A 178 1.62 -11.80 6.85
N ARG A 179 1.00 -12.95 6.61
CA ARG A 179 1.72 -14.20 6.34
C ARG A 179 2.02 -14.29 4.86
N MET A 180 3.30 -14.38 4.53
CA MET A 180 3.74 -14.63 3.15
C MET A 180 3.76 -16.13 2.85
N THR A 181 3.57 -16.50 1.57
CA THR A 181 3.58 -17.90 1.11
C THR A 181 4.11 -18.01 -0.32
N GLY A 182 4.42 -19.24 -0.75
CA GLY A 182 4.84 -19.51 -2.14
C GLY A 182 6.36 -19.58 -2.32
N GLY A 183 6.86 -19.19 -3.49
CA GLY A 183 8.28 -19.18 -3.81
C GLY A 183 8.91 -20.58 -3.94
N THR A 184 8.15 -21.67 -3.86
CA THR A 184 8.63 -23.05 -4.02
C THR A 184 8.49 -23.53 -5.48
N LYS A 185 9.10 -24.67 -5.81
CA LYS A 185 8.93 -25.29 -7.14
C LYS A 185 7.47 -25.68 -7.41
N GLU A 186 6.77 -26.14 -6.37
CA GLU A 186 5.37 -26.56 -6.44
C GLU A 186 4.40 -25.38 -6.44
N LYS A 187 4.79 -24.28 -5.78
CA LYS A 187 4.02 -23.03 -5.70
C LYS A 187 4.92 -21.84 -6.03
N PRO A 188 5.23 -21.60 -7.31
CA PRO A 188 6.21 -20.58 -7.69
C PRO A 188 5.70 -19.14 -7.46
N ASN A 189 4.38 -18.95 -7.47
CA ASN A 189 3.80 -17.65 -7.18
C ASN A 189 3.80 -17.35 -5.69
N TYR A 190 4.08 -16.09 -5.36
CA TYR A 190 3.99 -15.57 -4.01
C TYR A 190 2.56 -15.16 -3.68
N GLY A 191 2.16 -15.33 -2.42
CA GLY A 191 0.88 -14.92 -1.88
C GLY A 191 1.05 -14.21 -0.54
N ALA A 192 0.07 -13.40 -0.17
CA ALA A 192 0.02 -12.67 1.09
C ALA A 192 -1.34 -12.89 1.76
N PHE A 193 -1.33 -13.40 2.98
CA PHE A 193 -2.50 -13.64 3.81
C PHE A 193 -2.54 -12.64 4.96
N PRO A 194 -3.25 -11.52 4.81
CA PRO A 194 -3.32 -10.48 5.82
C PRO A 194 -4.37 -10.79 6.90
N TYR A 195 -4.04 -10.43 8.13
CA TYR A 195 -4.91 -10.48 9.31
C TYR A 195 -4.99 -9.09 9.91
N VAL A 196 -6.21 -8.59 10.12
CA VAL A 196 -6.43 -7.33 10.85
C VAL A 196 -6.22 -7.56 12.34
N MET A 197 -5.36 -6.77 12.94
CA MET A 197 -4.90 -6.88 14.33
C MET A 197 -5.54 -5.79 15.21
N THR A 198 -6.84 -5.56 15.06
CA THR A 198 -7.60 -4.59 15.87
C THR A 198 -9.07 -4.96 15.96
N ASP A 199 -9.70 -4.66 17.08
CA ASP A 199 -11.15 -4.82 17.32
C ASP A 199 -11.97 -3.57 16.87
N LYS A 200 -11.29 -2.50 16.44
CA LYS A 200 -11.96 -1.26 15.99
C LYS A 200 -12.72 -1.43 14.68
N ILE A 201 -12.38 -2.46 13.90
CA ILE A 201 -13.02 -2.78 12.62
C ILE A 201 -13.69 -4.16 12.72
N LYS A 202 -14.98 -4.20 12.38
CA LYS A 202 -15.75 -5.45 12.27
C LYS A 202 -16.19 -5.63 10.83
N PHE A 203 -16.03 -6.83 10.30
CA PHE A 203 -16.34 -7.23 8.92
C PHE A 203 -17.72 -7.88 8.76
N GLU A 204 -18.52 -7.91 9.84
CA GLU A 204 -19.89 -8.43 9.86
C GLU A 204 -20.87 -7.51 9.13
#